data_a39dc04731846318ccc141b4802919a3
#
_entry.id   a39dc04731846318ccc141b4802919a3
#
_cell.length_a   1.000
_cell.length_b   1.000
_cell.length_c   1.000
_cell.angle_alpha   90.00
_cell.angle_beta   90.00
_cell.angle_gamma   90.00
#
_symmetry.space_group_name_H-M   'P 1'
#
loop_
_entity.id
_entity.type
_entity.pdbx_description
1 polymer ?
#
loop_
_entity_poly.entity_id
_entity_poly.type
_entity_poly.pdbx_seq_one_letter_code
_entity_poly.pdbx_strand_id
1 'polypeptide(L)'
;MDERAIKKVVLDSGHGGEDPGTIANGITEKDYTLKISEYIHNRLDEMGVPNAMTRTSDVTLTPSERPKKVQSFYGNGGDVIVVSNHINAGSGDGAEIIYALRNNDTFARKIATEFENAGQNVRKYYQRRLPSNPAKDYYYIMRDTPNNETVIVEYGFADSTGDDISQLKNNWKKLAEAVTKAIVEYAGGKYVAPIDSNYYTVKSGDSLWSISRKLGITVDELKSANNLSSNLLSVGQNLIIPGKEAQATGDEYVVKKGDTLYSIARKYNTSVDNLKSINNITTDSLAIGQIIKLPSTSSTA
;
A
#
# COMPACT_ATOMS: atom_id res chain seq x y z
N MET A 1 16.72 -20.10 -21.28
CA MET A 1 16.38 -19.83 -19.87
C MET A 1 14.91 -20.15 -19.76
N ASP A 2 14.56 -21.13 -18.94
CA ASP A 2 13.17 -21.54 -18.72
C ASP A 2 12.46 -20.36 -18.00
N GLU A 3 11.61 -19.62 -18.72
CA GLU A 3 10.77 -18.60 -18.10
C GLU A 3 9.76 -19.34 -17.20
N ARG A 4 10.08 -19.45 -15.91
CA ARG A 4 9.08 -19.91 -14.94
C ARG A 4 7.89 -18.99 -15.02
N ALA A 5 6.71 -19.56 -15.32
CA ALA A 5 5.46 -18.81 -15.32
C ALA A 5 5.28 -18.11 -13.97
N ILE A 6 4.95 -16.82 -14.01
CA ILE A 6 4.66 -16.02 -12.80
C ILE A 6 3.48 -16.66 -12.08
N LYS A 7 3.61 -16.88 -10.76
CA LYS A 7 2.52 -17.38 -9.93
C LYS A 7 1.36 -16.36 -9.91
N LYS A 8 0.14 -16.87 -9.80
CA LYS A 8 -1.08 -16.08 -9.67
C LYS A 8 -1.34 -15.75 -8.21
N VAL A 9 -1.98 -14.62 -7.94
CA VAL A 9 -2.19 -14.13 -6.57
C VAL A 9 -3.68 -13.91 -6.31
N VAL A 10 -4.18 -14.36 -5.17
CA VAL A 10 -5.49 -13.98 -4.67
C VAL A 10 -5.31 -13.22 -3.37
N LEU A 11 -5.77 -11.99 -3.36
CA LEU A 11 -5.79 -11.12 -2.18
C LEU A 11 -7.13 -11.31 -1.48
N ASP A 12 -7.07 -11.78 -0.25
CA ASP A 12 -8.24 -11.93 0.59
C ASP A 12 -8.28 -10.79 1.61
N SER A 13 -9.28 -9.89 1.46
CA SER A 13 -9.52 -8.83 2.43
C SER A 13 -10.33 -9.39 3.59
N GLY A 14 -9.71 -9.57 4.76
CA GLY A 14 -10.37 -10.07 5.95
C GLY A 14 -11.64 -9.29 6.32
N HIS A 15 -12.63 -9.98 6.93
CA HIS A 15 -13.90 -9.38 7.35
C HIS A 15 -14.71 -8.74 6.22
N GLY A 16 -15.66 -7.83 6.52
CA GLY A 16 -16.46 -7.09 5.54
C GLY A 16 -17.95 -7.15 5.83
N GLY A 17 -18.69 -6.11 5.41
CA GLY A 17 -20.12 -5.98 5.61
C GLY A 17 -20.51 -5.95 7.09
N GLU A 18 -21.28 -6.96 7.53
CA GLU A 18 -21.73 -7.09 8.91
C GLU A 18 -20.62 -7.52 9.89
N ASP A 19 -19.52 -8.06 9.39
CA ASP A 19 -18.36 -8.44 10.21
C ASP A 19 -17.30 -7.33 10.14
N PRO A 20 -17.21 -6.45 11.15
CA PRO A 20 -16.25 -5.36 11.15
C PRO A 20 -14.81 -5.81 11.44
N GLY A 21 -14.60 -7.03 11.94
CA GLY A 21 -13.36 -7.43 12.57
C GLY A 21 -13.08 -6.63 13.84
N THR A 22 -11.82 -6.42 14.13
CA THR A 22 -11.38 -5.60 15.28
C THR A 22 -11.73 -4.13 15.10
N ILE A 23 -12.29 -3.52 16.15
CA ILE A 23 -12.51 -2.07 16.23
C ILE A 23 -11.78 -1.54 17.47
N ALA A 24 -10.71 -0.79 17.27
CA ALA A 24 -9.96 -0.17 18.35
C ALA A 24 -9.23 1.08 17.85
N ASN A 25 -9.07 2.08 18.69
CA ASN A 25 -8.28 3.28 18.43
C ASN A 25 -8.60 3.98 17.09
N GLY A 26 -9.86 3.94 16.63
CA GLY A 26 -10.28 4.52 15.34
C GLY A 26 -9.82 3.70 14.12
N ILE A 27 -9.43 2.44 14.33
CA ILE A 27 -9.15 1.46 13.29
C ILE A 27 -10.33 0.49 13.25
N THR A 28 -10.94 0.32 12.07
CA THR A 28 -11.91 -0.74 11.78
C THR A 28 -11.23 -1.72 10.82
N GLU A 29 -11.04 -2.94 11.25
CA GLU A 29 -10.23 -3.93 10.51
C GLU A 29 -10.72 -4.14 9.08
N LYS A 30 -12.03 -4.31 8.86
CA LYS A 30 -12.59 -4.52 7.52
C LYS A 30 -12.24 -3.41 6.52
N ASP A 31 -12.14 -2.15 6.99
CA ASP A 31 -11.82 -1.00 6.13
C ASP A 31 -10.34 -0.99 5.77
N TYR A 32 -9.50 -1.32 6.76
CA TYR A 32 -8.06 -1.40 6.55
C TYR A 32 -7.66 -2.56 5.65
N THR A 33 -8.26 -3.74 5.85
CA THR A 33 -7.97 -4.92 5.02
C THR A 33 -8.39 -4.72 3.57
N LEU A 34 -9.51 -4.01 3.33
CA LEU A 34 -9.96 -3.67 1.98
C LEU A 34 -8.97 -2.70 1.32
N LYS A 35 -8.69 -1.55 1.95
CA LYS A 35 -7.78 -0.55 1.37
C LYS A 35 -6.35 -1.06 1.14
N ILE A 36 -5.86 -1.94 2.01
CA ILE A 36 -4.56 -2.61 1.87
C ILE A 36 -4.59 -3.53 0.64
N SER A 37 -5.63 -4.36 0.53
CA SER A 37 -5.77 -5.29 -0.60
C SER A 37 -5.94 -4.55 -1.93
N GLU A 38 -6.72 -3.47 -1.97
CA GLU A 38 -6.85 -2.61 -3.16
C GLU A 38 -5.51 -2.00 -3.57
N TYR A 39 -4.73 -1.52 -2.61
CA TYR A 39 -3.41 -0.98 -2.88
C TYR A 39 -2.50 -2.05 -3.50
N ILE A 40 -2.42 -3.23 -2.88
CA ILE A 40 -1.59 -4.35 -3.38
C ILE A 40 -2.07 -4.79 -4.76
N HIS A 41 -3.38 -4.92 -4.99
CA HIS A 41 -3.98 -5.26 -6.27
C HIS A 41 -3.50 -4.34 -7.39
N ASN A 42 -3.66 -3.02 -7.20
CA ASN A 42 -3.24 -2.02 -8.18
C ASN A 42 -1.73 -2.10 -8.46
N ARG A 43 -0.92 -2.31 -7.42
CA ARG A 43 0.53 -2.47 -7.57
C ARG A 43 0.91 -3.74 -8.34
N LEU A 44 0.22 -4.86 -8.10
CA LEU A 44 0.44 -6.10 -8.84
C LEU A 44 0.06 -5.96 -10.32
N ASP A 45 -1.03 -5.25 -10.63
CA ASP A 45 -1.45 -4.92 -12.00
C ASP A 45 -0.39 -4.09 -12.73
N GLU A 46 0.16 -3.06 -12.06
CA GLU A 46 1.25 -2.24 -12.61
C GLU A 46 2.49 -3.07 -13.00
N MET A 47 2.73 -4.18 -12.29
CA MET A 47 3.87 -5.07 -12.52
C MET A 47 3.52 -6.32 -13.34
N GLY A 48 2.29 -6.42 -13.85
CA GLY A 48 1.85 -7.52 -14.70
C GLY A 48 1.74 -8.88 -13.98
N VAL A 49 1.58 -8.87 -12.66
CA VAL A 49 1.36 -10.08 -11.86
C VAL A 49 -0.13 -10.43 -11.87
N PRO A 50 -0.55 -11.60 -12.41
CA PRO A 50 -1.95 -11.99 -12.43
C PRO A 50 -2.51 -12.06 -11.00
N ASN A 51 -3.53 -11.28 -10.71
CA ASN A 51 -4.10 -11.23 -9.38
C ASN A 51 -5.61 -10.96 -9.37
N ALA A 52 -6.27 -11.26 -8.24
CA ALA A 52 -7.69 -11.01 -8.01
C ALA A 52 -7.94 -10.76 -6.51
N MET A 53 -9.07 -10.12 -6.19
CA MET A 53 -9.49 -9.84 -4.81
C MET A 53 -10.76 -10.61 -4.48
N THR A 54 -10.87 -11.13 -3.23
CA THR A 54 -12.10 -11.81 -2.78
C THR A 54 -13.27 -10.85 -2.64
N ARG A 55 -13.04 -9.60 -2.27
CA ARG A 55 -14.02 -8.51 -2.26
C ARG A 55 -13.38 -7.19 -2.69
N THR A 56 -14.14 -6.37 -3.38
CA THR A 56 -13.77 -5.02 -3.88
C THR A 56 -14.69 -3.94 -3.32
N SER A 57 -15.49 -4.29 -2.32
CA SER A 57 -16.41 -3.40 -1.60
C SER A 57 -16.66 -3.92 -0.20
N ASP A 58 -17.41 -3.17 0.60
CA ASP A 58 -17.78 -3.57 1.97
C ASP A 58 -18.94 -4.57 1.94
N VAL A 59 -18.63 -5.84 1.70
CA VAL A 59 -19.58 -6.96 1.65
C VAL A 59 -19.15 -8.09 2.57
N THR A 60 -20.12 -8.78 3.16
CA THR A 60 -19.89 -9.98 3.96
C THR A 60 -19.57 -11.18 3.05
N LEU A 61 -18.51 -11.90 3.39
CA LEU A 61 -18.21 -13.23 2.85
C LEU A 61 -18.13 -14.21 4.04
N THR A 62 -19.02 -15.17 4.06
CA THR A 62 -19.04 -16.19 5.10
C THR A 62 -17.78 -17.08 5.06
N PRO A 63 -17.44 -17.77 6.16
CA PRO A 63 -16.31 -18.73 6.18
C PRO A 63 -16.38 -19.81 5.11
N SER A 64 -17.59 -20.16 4.63
CA SER A 64 -17.77 -21.16 3.56
C SER A 64 -17.70 -20.55 2.14
N GLU A 65 -18.03 -19.28 1.99
CA GLU A 65 -18.00 -18.58 0.69
C GLU A 65 -16.58 -18.09 0.34
N ARG A 66 -15.85 -17.60 1.32
CA ARG A 66 -14.53 -16.99 1.14
C ARG A 66 -13.52 -17.92 0.46
N PRO A 67 -13.29 -19.18 0.91
CA PRO A 67 -12.40 -20.11 0.22
C PRO A 67 -12.89 -20.48 -1.20
N LYS A 68 -14.21 -20.61 -1.39
CA LYS A 68 -14.78 -20.86 -2.73
C LYS A 68 -14.51 -19.70 -3.68
N LYS A 69 -14.62 -18.47 -3.15
CA LYS A 69 -14.31 -17.26 -3.90
C LYS A 69 -12.83 -17.23 -4.30
N VAL A 70 -11.92 -17.55 -3.37
CA VAL A 70 -10.48 -17.70 -3.68
C VAL A 70 -10.26 -18.66 -4.83
N GLN A 71 -10.81 -19.86 -4.76
CA GLN A 71 -10.60 -20.90 -5.77
C GLN A 71 -11.28 -20.60 -7.11
N SER A 72 -12.32 -19.74 -7.11
CA SER A 72 -13.04 -19.37 -8.33
C SER A 72 -12.22 -18.57 -9.33
N PHE A 73 -11.14 -17.90 -8.89
CA PHE A 73 -10.29 -17.07 -9.76
C PHE A 73 -9.27 -17.90 -10.54
N TYR A 74 -8.46 -18.68 -9.83
CA TYR A 74 -7.33 -19.39 -10.43
C TYR A 74 -7.26 -20.87 -10.03
N GLY A 75 -8.31 -21.38 -9.40
CA GLY A 75 -8.36 -22.77 -8.94
C GLY A 75 -7.59 -23.03 -7.66
N ASN A 76 -7.33 -24.31 -7.40
CA ASN A 76 -6.70 -24.80 -6.18
C ASN A 76 -5.37 -25.49 -6.50
N GLY A 77 -4.40 -24.74 -6.99
CA GLY A 77 -3.07 -25.24 -7.39
C GLY A 77 -1.93 -24.59 -6.60
N GLY A 78 -0.77 -25.24 -6.56
CA GLY A 78 0.43 -24.71 -5.90
C GLY A 78 1.08 -23.52 -6.61
N ASP A 79 0.59 -23.17 -7.81
CA ASP A 79 0.93 -21.98 -8.57
C ASP A 79 0.09 -20.76 -8.19
N VAL A 80 -0.80 -20.91 -7.20
CA VAL A 80 -1.66 -19.82 -6.67
C VAL A 80 -1.24 -19.48 -5.25
N ILE A 81 -0.87 -18.21 -5.04
CA ILE A 81 -0.57 -17.62 -3.74
C ILE A 81 -1.85 -16.96 -3.21
N VAL A 82 -2.21 -17.23 -1.97
CA VAL A 82 -3.32 -16.56 -1.27
C VAL A 82 -2.77 -15.75 -0.12
N VAL A 83 -3.02 -14.45 -0.14
CA VAL A 83 -2.62 -13.52 0.92
C VAL A 83 -3.88 -12.96 1.58
N SER A 84 -4.16 -13.41 2.79
CA SER A 84 -5.29 -12.94 3.60
C SER A 84 -4.82 -11.83 4.52
N ASN A 85 -5.26 -10.60 4.26
CA ASN A 85 -4.86 -9.41 5.00
C ASN A 85 -5.75 -9.19 6.20
N HIS A 86 -5.14 -8.97 7.37
CA HIS A 86 -5.79 -8.83 8.68
C HIS A 86 -5.12 -7.79 9.57
N ILE A 87 -5.82 -7.34 10.60
CA ILE A 87 -5.32 -6.51 11.68
C ILE A 87 -5.59 -7.23 13.01
N ASN A 88 -4.54 -7.48 13.75
CA ASN A 88 -4.60 -8.25 15.00
C ASN A 88 -5.24 -7.46 16.16
N ALA A 89 -5.59 -8.18 17.22
CA ALA A 89 -6.06 -7.67 18.50
C ALA A 89 -5.52 -8.51 19.66
N GLY A 90 -5.57 -7.98 20.87
CA GLY A 90 -5.13 -8.66 22.10
C GLY A 90 -3.92 -7.99 22.74
N SER A 91 -3.80 -6.67 22.57
CA SER A 91 -2.81 -5.81 23.23
C SER A 91 -1.36 -6.25 22.98
N GLY A 92 -1.12 -6.87 21.81
CA GLY A 92 0.23 -7.19 21.32
C GLY A 92 0.89 -6.00 20.66
N ASP A 93 2.08 -6.23 20.09
CA ASP A 93 2.82 -5.26 19.30
C ASP A 93 3.65 -6.00 18.25
N GLY A 94 3.63 -5.49 17.00
CA GLY A 94 4.36 -6.04 15.87
C GLY A 94 3.53 -6.93 14.96
N ALA A 95 3.96 -7.03 13.70
CA ALA A 95 3.31 -7.84 12.68
C ALA A 95 3.48 -9.35 12.96
N GLU A 96 2.50 -10.13 12.52
CA GLU A 96 2.56 -11.59 12.54
C GLU A 96 2.25 -12.14 11.15
N ILE A 97 2.97 -13.16 10.71
CA ILE A 97 2.68 -13.86 9.46
C ILE A 97 2.39 -15.33 9.76
N ILE A 98 1.19 -15.78 9.45
CA ILE A 98 0.80 -17.17 9.64
C ILE A 98 0.82 -17.85 8.26
N TYR A 99 1.51 -18.99 8.15
CA TYR A 99 1.56 -19.77 6.92
C TYR A 99 1.01 -21.19 7.12
N ALA A 100 0.43 -21.74 6.05
CA ALA A 100 -0.25 -23.04 6.10
C ALA A 100 0.72 -24.18 6.42
N LEU A 101 0.23 -25.23 7.11
CA LEU A 101 1.03 -26.38 7.55
C LEU A 101 1.73 -27.12 6.40
N ARG A 102 1.17 -27.05 5.19
CA ARG A 102 1.71 -27.67 3.97
C ARG A 102 2.85 -26.88 3.33
N ASN A 103 2.99 -25.60 3.70
CA ASN A 103 4.01 -24.71 3.14
C ASN A 103 5.26 -24.65 4.03
N ASN A 104 6.40 -24.32 3.45
CA ASN A 104 7.57 -23.89 4.21
C ASN A 104 7.46 -22.39 4.56
N ASP A 105 8.41 -21.90 5.31
CA ASP A 105 8.43 -20.53 5.81
C ASP A 105 9.00 -19.50 4.82
N THR A 106 9.41 -19.91 3.62
CA THR A 106 10.15 -19.04 2.68
C THR A 106 9.39 -17.76 2.33
N PHE A 107 8.10 -17.89 2.01
CA PHE A 107 7.28 -16.72 1.67
C PHE A 107 6.96 -15.87 2.92
N ALA A 108 6.61 -16.51 4.04
CA ALA A 108 6.37 -15.80 5.29
C ALA A 108 7.59 -15.03 5.78
N ARG A 109 8.78 -15.62 5.69
CA ARG A 109 10.06 -14.97 6.03
C ARG A 109 10.33 -13.79 5.11
N LYS A 110 10.01 -13.90 3.82
CA LYS A 110 10.19 -12.81 2.88
C LYS A 110 9.31 -11.61 3.24
N ILE A 111 8.03 -11.84 3.59
CA ILE A 111 7.13 -10.80 4.08
C ILE A 111 7.69 -10.17 5.37
N ALA A 112 8.15 -10.98 6.31
CA ALA A 112 8.75 -10.51 7.56
C ALA A 112 9.94 -9.59 7.31
N THR A 113 10.87 -9.99 6.44
CA THR A 113 12.03 -9.17 6.07
C THR A 113 11.62 -7.83 5.46
N GLU A 114 10.60 -7.82 4.57
CA GLU A 114 10.15 -6.57 3.97
C GLU A 114 9.39 -5.67 4.97
N PHE A 115 8.70 -6.23 5.95
CA PHE A 115 8.14 -5.46 7.06
C PHE A 115 9.22 -4.79 7.91
N GLU A 116 10.27 -5.52 8.28
CA GLU A 116 11.42 -4.97 9.00
C GLU A 116 12.10 -3.84 8.21
N ASN A 117 12.31 -4.03 6.91
CA ASN A 117 12.83 -3.00 6.00
C ASN A 117 11.90 -1.76 5.92
N ALA A 118 10.60 -1.96 6.09
CA ALA A 118 9.61 -0.89 6.14
C ALA A 118 9.51 -0.21 7.52
N GLY A 119 10.22 -0.69 8.52
CA GLY A 119 10.23 -0.16 9.89
C GLY A 119 9.11 -0.68 10.77
N GLN A 120 8.46 -1.80 10.39
CA GLN A 120 7.53 -2.52 11.24
C GLN A 120 8.28 -3.63 11.97
N ASN A 121 8.13 -3.72 13.30
CA ASN A 121 8.65 -4.86 14.04
C ASN A 121 7.85 -6.13 13.69
N VAL A 122 8.54 -7.24 13.53
CA VAL A 122 7.91 -8.54 13.29
C VAL A 122 7.97 -9.36 14.57
N ARG A 123 6.80 -9.61 15.14
CA ARG A 123 6.71 -10.40 16.36
C ARG A 123 7.04 -11.86 16.12
N LYS A 124 6.52 -12.43 15.04
CA LYS A 124 6.79 -13.82 14.62
C LYS A 124 6.20 -14.14 13.24
N TYR A 125 6.72 -15.19 12.62
CA TYR A 125 6.05 -15.94 11.56
C TYR A 125 5.96 -17.40 11.98
N TYR A 126 4.77 -18.02 11.82
CA TYR A 126 4.50 -19.33 12.40
C TYR A 126 3.36 -20.08 11.74
N GLN A 127 3.25 -21.36 12.08
CA GLN A 127 2.12 -22.22 11.74
C GLN A 127 1.24 -22.41 12.96
N ARG A 128 -0.08 -22.47 12.78
CA ARG A 128 -1.01 -22.72 13.87
C ARG A 128 -1.87 -23.92 13.58
N ARG A 129 -1.82 -24.90 14.50
CA ARG A 129 -2.56 -26.15 14.38
C ARG A 129 -3.92 -26.05 15.08
N LEU A 130 -4.94 -26.71 14.49
CA LEU A 130 -6.26 -26.81 15.09
C LEU A 130 -6.19 -27.70 16.35
N PRO A 131 -6.56 -27.21 17.55
CA PRO A 131 -6.41 -27.98 18.79
C PRO A 131 -7.17 -29.33 18.78
N SER A 132 -8.36 -29.38 18.15
CA SER A 132 -9.16 -30.59 18.02
C SER A 132 -8.62 -31.59 16.97
N ASN A 133 -7.74 -31.14 16.07
CA ASN A 133 -7.08 -31.97 15.05
C ASN A 133 -5.76 -31.34 14.63
N PRO A 134 -4.64 -31.63 15.30
CA PRO A 134 -3.34 -31.00 15.02
C PRO A 134 -2.75 -31.27 13.63
N ALA A 135 -3.32 -32.17 12.85
CA ALA A 135 -2.95 -32.38 11.46
C ALA A 135 -3.53 -31.31 10.52
N LYS A 136 -4.44 -30.46 11.01
CA LYS A 136 -5.12 -29.41 10.25
C LYS A 136 -4.69 -28.02 10.69
N ASP A 137 -4.69 -27.08 9.75
CA ASP A 137 -4.49 -25.66 10.03
C ASP A 137 -5.61 -25.13 10.95
N TYR A 138 -5.27 -24.21 11.86
CA TYR A 138 -6.24 -23.54 12.73
C TYR A 138 -7.24 -22.68 11.94
N TYR A 139 -6.77 -21.96 10.94
CA TYR A 139 -7.57 -21.03 10.17
C TYR A 139 -8.26 -21.72 8.98
N TYR A 140 -9.58 -21.47 8.84
CA TYR A 140 -10.39 -22.12 7.81
C TYR A 140 -9.91 -21.76 6.39
N ILE A 141 -9.46 -20.51 6.18
CA ILE A 141 -8.97 -20.09 4.86
C ILE A 141 -7.81 -20.99 4.38
N MET A 142 -6.95 -21.44 5.28
CA MET A 142 -5.87 -22.36 4.95
C MET A 142 -6.37 -23.80 4.77
N ARG A 143 -7.31 -24.27 5.63
CA ARG A 143 -7.86 -25.62 5.50
C ARG A 143 -8.61 -25.81 4.20
N ASP A 144 -9.38 -24.80 3.81
CA ASP A 144 -10.34 -24.91 2.72
C ASP A 144 -9.79 -24.40 1.37
N THR A 145 -8.48 -24.04 1.33
CA THR A 145 -7.68 -23.82 0.12
C THR A 145 -6.48 -24.79 0.10
N PRO A 146 -6.71 -26.12 0.09
CA PRO A 146 -5.73 -27.11 0.55
C PRO A 146 -4.47 -27.24 -0.30
N ASN A 147 -4.45 -26.77 -1.54
CA ASN A 147 -3.29 -26.84 -2.43
C ASN A 147 -2.68 -25.47 -2.75
N ASN A 148 -3.37 -24.37 -2.39
CA ASN A 148 -2.84 -23.02 -2.60
C ASN A 148 -1.75 -22.71 -1.56
N GLU A 149 -0.79 -21.87 -1.91
CA GLU A 149 0.17 -21.33 -0.96
C GLU A 149 -0.46 -20.17 -0.19
N THR A 150 -0.98 -20.46 1.01
CA THR A 150 -1.79 -19.53 1.78
C THR A 150 -1.07 -18.97 2.98
N VAL A 151 -1.05 -17.64 3.09
CA VAL A 151 -0.58 -16.90 4.26
C VAL A 151 -1.67 -15.95 4.77
N ILE A 152 -1.71 -15.73 6.08
CA ILE A 152 -2.41 -14.63 6.73
C ILE A 152 -1.36 -13.63 7.17
N VAL A 153 -1.58 -12.36 6.86
CA VAL A 153 -0.71 -11.26 7.23
C VAL A 153 -1.45 -10.36 8.20
N GLU A 154 -1.01 -10.36 9.45
CA GLU A 154 -1.44 -9.46 10.51
C GLU A 154 -0.49 -8.27 10.53
N TYR A 155 -0.95 -7.11 10.09
CA TYR A 155 -0.11 -5.93 9.88
C TYR A 155 0.35 -5.26 11.18
N GLY A 156 -0.28 -5.59 12.30
CA GLY A 156 -0.06 -5.07 13.65
C GLY A 156 -1.33 -5.17 14.47
N PHE A 157 -1.29 -4.73 15.71
CA PHE A 157 -2.41 -4.79 16.64
C PHE A 157 -3.16 -3.45 16.72
N ALA A 158 -4.46 -3.44 16.44
CA ALA A 158 -5.28 -2.24 16.52
C ALA A 158 -5.41 -1.68 17.96
N ASP A 159 -5.17 -2.50 18.96
CA ASP A 159 -5.22 -2.20 20.39
C ASP A 159 -3.82 -2.25 21.05
N SER A 160 -2.74 -2.12 20.25
CA SER A 160 -1.36 -2.12 20.74
C SER A 160 -1.11 -1.00 21.74
N THR A 161 -0.21 -1.27 22.68
CA THR A 161 0.40 -0.27 23.57
C THR A 161 1.74 0.27 23.04
N GLY A 162 2.24 -0.31 21.94
CA GLY A 162 3.44 0.10 21.22
C GLY A 162 3.15 1.03 20.05
N ASP A 163 3.88 0.89 18.95
CA ASP A 163 3.80 1.78 17.80
C ASP A 163 2.84 1.32 16.69
N ASP A 164 2.28 0.12 16.77
CA ASP A 164 1.40 -0.46 15.74
C ASP A 164 0.25 0.46 15.33
N ILE A 165 -0.39 1.15 16.29
CA ILE A 165 -1.47 2.09 15.99
C ILE A 165 -0.97 3.20 15.06
N SER A 166 0.23 3.71 15.31
CA SER A 166 0.87 4.72 14.47
C SER A 166 1.23 4.15 13.09
N GLN A 167 1.80 2.95 13.06
CA GLN A 167 2.14 2.24 11.83
C GLN A 167 0.90 2.00 10.97
N LEU A 168 -0.18 1.49 11.56
CA LEU A 168 -1.43 1.24 10.85
C LEU A 168 -2.08 2.52 10.34
N LYS A 169 -2.08 3.61 11.10
CA LYS A 169 -2.70 4.88 10.70
C LYS A 169 -1.89 5.66 9.67
N ASN A 170 -0.58 5.75 9.88
CA ASN A 170 0.28 6.67 9.14
C ASN A 170 1.12 5.98 8.06
N ASN A 171 1.49 4.70 8.27
CA ASN A 171 2.43 3.98 7.41
C ASN A 171 1.82 2.77 6.70
N TRP A 172 0.50 2.56 6.76
CA TRP A 172 -0.15 1.38 6.19
C TRP A 172 0.20 1.14 4.70
N LYS A 173 0.36 2.22 3.90
CA LYS A 173 0.77 2.10 2.49
C LYS A 173 2.17 1.54 2.35
N LYS A 174 3.09 1.96 3.22
CA LYS A 174 4.46 1.45 3.24
C LYS A 174 4.50 -0.03 3.61
N LEU A 175 3.64 -0.44 4.56
CA LEU A 175 3.48 -1.84 4.93
C LEU A 175 2.83 -2.66 3.81
N ALA A 176 1.80 -2.15 3.15
CA ALA A 176 1.19 -2.77 1.98
C ALA A 176 2.20 -2.93 0.82
N GLU A 177 3.06 -1.94 0.60
CA GLU A 177 4.12 -2.01 -0.41
C GLU A 177 5.19 -3.04 -0.05
N ALA A 178 5.53 -3.20 1.22
CA ALA A 178 6.42 -4.26 1.69
C ALA A 178 5.87 -5.66 1.34
N VAL A 179 4.57 -5.88 1.59
CA VAL A 179 3.89 -7.12 1.19
C VAL A 179 3.84 -7.27 -0.33
N THR A 180 3.57 -6.20 -1.07
CA THR A 180 3.60 -6.19 -2.55
C THR A 180 4.96 -6.65 -3.08
N LYS A 181 6.05 -6.07 -2.58
CA LYS A 181 7.41 -6.45 -2.98
C LYS A 181 7.67 -7.92 -2.71
N ALA A 182 7.33 -8.40 -1.51
CA ALA A 182 7.48 -9.80 -1.15
C ALA A 182 6.70 -10.73 -2.09
N ILE A 183 5.45 -10.38 -2.44
CA ILE A 183 4.61 -11.14 -3.37
C ILE A 183 5.26 -11.18 -4.76
N VAL A 184 5.59 -10.03 -5.34
CA VAL A 184 6.12 -9.94 -6.71
C VAL A 184 7.37 -10.78 -6.89
N GLU A 185 8.34 -10.61 -5.98
CA GLU A 185 9.60 -11.34 -6.05
C GLU A 185 9.41 -12.84 -5.78
N TYR A 186 8.49 -13.23 -4.89
CA TYR A 186 8.19 -14.63 -4.61
C TYR A 186 7.42 -15.30 -5.76
N ALA A 187 6.52 -14.55 -6.41
CA ALA A 187 5.80 -15.02 -7.58
C ALA A 187 6.68 -15.18 -8.83
N GLY A 188 7.92 -14.72 -8.81
CA GLY A 188 8.84 -14.76 -9.93
C GLY A 188 8.78 -13.53 -10.83
N GLY A 189 8.07 -12.48 -10.40
CA GLY A 189 7.99 -11.20 -11.09
C GLY A 189 9.19 -10.28 -10.80
N LYS A 190 9.23 -9.17 -11.49
CA LYS A 190 10.23 -8.11 -11.28
C LYS A 190 9.58 -6.96 -10.50
N TYR A 191 10.01 -6.78 -9.25
CA TYR A 191 9.53 -5.66 -8.45
C TYR A 191 10.05 -4.32 -8.98
N VAL A 192 9.15 -3.35 -9.07
CA VAL A 192 9.43 -1.94 -9.38
C VAL A 192 8.85 -1.10 -8.24
N ALA A 193 9.69 -0.33 -7.58
CA ALA A 193 9.25 0.54 -6.50
C ALA A 193 8.20 1.56 -6.99
N PRO A 194 7.21 1.92 -6.15
CA PRO A 194 6.27 2.97 -6.50
C PRO A 194 6.99 4.28 -6.74
N ILE A 195 6.44 5.10 -7.62
CA ILE A 195 6.92 6.48 -7.79
C ILE A 195 6.41 7.27 -6.59
N ASP A 196 7.27 7.48 -5.62
CA ASP A 196 6.93 8.07 -4.31
C ASP A 196 6.99 9.61 -4.32
N SER A 197 6.69 10.24 -5.46
CA SER A 197 6.65 11.68 -5.56
C SER A 197 5.27 12.16 -6.02
N ASN A 198 4.83 13.31 -5.48
CA ASN A 198 3.65 14.02 -5.95
C ASN A 198 3.84 14.62 -7.34
N TYR A 199 5.02 14.48 -7.91
CA TYR A 199 5.39 14.92 -9.24
C TYR A 199 6.27 13.88 -9.94
N TYR A 200 6.21 13.91 -11.26
CA TYR A 200 7.06 13.13 -12.15
C TYR A 200 8.03 14.06 -12.84
N THR A 201 9.33 13.81 -12.74
CA THR A 201 10.34 14.55 -13.52
C THR A 201 10.48 13.92 -14.90
N VAL A 202 10.21 14.70 -15.94
CA VAL A 202 10.29 14.27 -17.33
C VAL A 202 11.72 13.87 -17.69
N LYS A 203 11.87 12.68 -18.25
CA LYS A 203 13.14 12.11 -18.71
C LYS A 203 13.23 12.17 -20.24
N SER A 204 14.43 12.03 -20.77
CA SER A 204 14.62 11.91 -22.23
C SER A 204 13.84 10.71 -22.78
N GLY A 205 13.07 10.94 -23.84
CA GLY A 205 12.20 9.93 -24.46
C GLY A 205 10.80 9.84 -23.88
N ASP A 206 10.49 10.57 -22.81
CA ASP A 206 9.13 10.62 -22.25
C ASP A 206 8.15 11.38 -23.14
N SER A 207 6.90 10.95 -23.09
CA SER A 207 5.73 11.64 -23.64
C SER A 207 4.60 11.66 -22.61
N LEU A 208 3.63 12.54 -22.75
CA LEU A 208 2.44 12.53 -21.88
C LEU A 208 1.77 11.16 -21.85
N TRP A 209 1.71 10.48 -22.99
CA TRP A 209 1.12 9.15 -23.08
C TRP A 209 1.94 8.10 -22.31
N SER A 210 3.26 8.05 -22.48
CA SER A 210 4.12 7.09 -21.77
C SER A 210 4.10 7.33 -20.26
N ILE A 211 4.12 8.60 -19.84
CA ILE A 211 4.05 8.98 -18.43
C ILE A 211 2.69 8.65 -17.83
N SER A 212 1.58 9.01 -18.50
CA SER A 212 0.22 8.71 -18.02
C SER A 212 0.00 7.22 -17.84
N ARG A 213 0.42 6.40 -18.82
CA ARG A 213 0.33 4.94 -18.73
C ARG A 213 1.16 4.39 -17.57
N LYS A 214 2.37 4.91 -17.36
CA LYS A 214 3.24 4.52 -16.25
C LYS A 214 2.66 4.87 -14.88
N LEU A 215 1.88 5.95 -14.81
CA LEU A 215 1.28 6.47 -13.57
C LEU A 215 -0.14 5.94 -13.32
N GLY A 216 -0.72 5.18 -14.26
CA GLY A 216 -2.08 4.67 -14.16
C GLY A 216 -3.17 5.74 -14.25
N ILE A 217 -2.90 6.85 -14.97
CA ILE A 217 -3.80 7.99 -15.15
C ILE A 217 -4.00 8.28 -16.64
N THR A 218 -5.01 9.07 -16.99
CA THR A 218 -5.23 9.51 -18.37
C THR A 218 -4.32 10.68 -18.74
N VAL A 219 -4.07 10.88 -20.05
CA VAL A 219 -3.34 12.05 -20.56
C VAL A 219 -4.06 13.34 -20.18
N ASP A 220 -5.40 13.35 -20.22
CA ASP A 220 -6.20 14.53 -19.91
C ASP A 220 -6.14 14.89 -18.41
N GLU A 221 -6.14 13.90 -17.52
CA GLU A 221 -5.91 14.13 -16.09
C GLU A 221 -4.52 14.71 -15.83
N LEU A 222 -3.48 14.16 -16.47
CA LEU A 222 -2.12 14.68 -16.33
C LEU A 222 -1.98 16.10 -16.89
N LYS A 223 -2.59 16.38 -18.05
CA LYS A 223 -2.62 17.73 -18.64
C LYS A 223 -3.37 18.71 -17.75
N SER A 224 -4.55 18.34 -17.27
CA SER A 224 -5.37 19.19 -16.42
C SER A 224 -4.68 19.54 -15.10
N ALA A 225 -4.06 18.55 -14.45
CA ALA A 225 -3.32 18.78 -13.21
C ALA A 225 -2.13 19.73 -13.38
N ASN A 226 -1.57 19.80 -14.60
CA ASN A 226 -0.39 20.61 -14.91
C ASN A 226 -0.69 21.85 -15.77
N ASN A 227 -1.96 22.14 -16.08
CA ASN A 227 -2.39 23.22 -16.96
C ASN A 227 -1.67 23.21 -18.34
N LEU A 228 -1.44 22.01 -18.89
CA LEU A 228 -0.77 21.87 -20.18
C LEU A 228 -1.74 22.09 -21.34
N SER A 229 -1.49 23.10 -22.16
CA SER A 229 -2.27 23.35 -23.39
C SER A 229 -1.76 22.53 -24.58
N SER A 230 -0.53 22.01 -24.52
CA SER A 230 0.10 21.20 -25.58
C SER A 230 0.61 19.86 -25.02
N ASN A 231 1.09 19.01 -25.93
CA ASN A 231 1.71 17.73 -25.55
C ASN A 231 3.24 17.83 -25.42
N LEU A 232 3.81 19.02 -25.59
CA LEU A 232 5.25 19.24 -25.50
C LEU A 232 5.69 19.20 -24.04
N LEU A 233 6.76 18.46 -23.79
CA LEU A 233 7.40 18.33 -22.48
C LEU A 233 8.89 18.69 -22.62
N SER A 234 9.44 19.29 -21.58
CA SER A 234 10.87 19.52 -21.45
C SER A 234 11.52 18.50 -20.53
N VAL A 235 12.67 17.98 -20.91
CA VAL A 235 13.45 17.11 -20.00
C VAL A 235 13.80 17.89 -18.73
N GLY A 236 13.55 17.28 -17.56
CA GLY A 236 13.69 17.94 -16.26
C GLY A 236 12.42 18.67 -15.80
N GLN A 237 11.38 18.79 -16.62
CA GLN A 237 10.10 19.34 -16.20
C GLN A 237 9.44 18.47 -15.13
N ASN A 238 8.95 19.08 -14.04
CA ASN A 238 8.19 18.37 -13.02
C ASN A 238 6.71 18.46 -13.35
N LEU A 239 6.06 17.29 -13.46
CA LEU A 239 4.61 17.15 -13.68
C LEU A 239 3.94 16.70 -12.39
N ILE A 240 2.94 17.43 -11.93
CA ILE A 240 2.09 17.05 -10.80
C ILE A 240 1.30 15.79 -11.18
N ILE A 241 1.32 14.78 -10.32
CA ILE A 241 0.56 13.54 -10.52
C ILE A 241 -0.82 13.72 -9.88
N PRO A 242 -1.92 13.76 -10.68
CA PRO A 242 -3.28 13.90 -10.14
C PRO A 242 -3.68 12.68 -9.28
N GLY A 243 -4.49 12.92 -8.25
CA GLY A 243 -4.95 11.85 -7.35
C GLY A 243 -3.94 11.39 -6.29
N LYS A 244 -2.68 11.80 -6.40
CA LYS A 244 -1.73 11.73 -5.29
C LYS A 244 -1.82 13.04 -4.52
N GLU A 245 -2.64 13.08 -3.47
CA GLU A 245 -2.54 14.20 -2.54
C GLU A 245 -1.12 14.25 -1.99
N ALA A 246 -0.53 15.43 -1.98
CA ALA A 246 0.71 15.67 -1.29
C ALA A 246 0.51 15.31 0.18
N GLN A 247 0.84 14.06 0.57
CA GLN A 247 1.22 13.86 1.96
C GLN A 247 2.55 14.60 2.08
N ALA A 248 2.51 15.72 2.77
CA ALA A 248 3.71 16.40 3.19
C ALA A 248 4.55 15.41 3.99
N THR A 249 5.56 14.81 3.35
CA THR A 249 6.75 14.44 4.10
C THR A 249 7.23 15.76 4.66
N GLY A 250 7.44 15.88 5.96
CA GLY A 250 7.49 17.13 6.72
C GLY A 250 8.31 18.31 6.21
N ASP A 251 8.87 18.24 5.01
CA ASP A 251 9.85 19.19 4.53
C ASP A 251 9.51 19.92 3.20
N GLU A 252 8.56 19.47 2.35
CA GLU A 252 8.30 20.10 1.05
C GLU A 252 6.82 20.09 0.61
N TYR A 253 6.37 21.14 -0.09
CA TYR A 253 5.03 21.28 -0.67
C TYR A 253 5.12 21.73 -2.12
N VAL A 254 4.34 21.11 -3.01
CA VAL A 254 4.24 21.52 -4.42
C VAL A 254 3.05 22.46 -4.61
N VAL A 255 3.32 23.67 -5.08
CA VAL A 255 2.32 24.71 -5.30
C VAL A 255 1.29 24.28 -6.34
N LYS A 256 0.00 24.37 -5.99
CA LYS A 256 -1.15 24.05 -6.85
C LYS A 256 -1.81 25.33 -7.37
N LYS A 257 -2.66 25.18 -8.40
CA LYS A 257 -3.48 26.29 -8.90
C LYS A 257 -4.38 26.87 -7.79
N GLY A 258 -4.29 28.18 -7.58
CA GLY A 258 -5.04 28.88 -6.55
C GLY A 258 -4.33 28.95 -5.20
N ASP A 259 -3.17 28.34 -5.04
CA ASP A 259 -2.37 28.50 -3.85
C ASP A 259 -1.75 29.89 -3.77
N THR A 260 -1.65 30.36 -2.55
CA THR A 260 -0.93 31.55 -2.15
C THR A 260 0.00 31.18 -1.00
N LEU A 261 1.06 31.95 -0.78
CA LEU A 261 1.91 31.78 0.40
C LEU A 261 1.08 31.77 1.70
N TYR A 262 0.00 32.59 1.73
CA TYR A 262 -0.89 32.64 2.87
C TYR A 262 -1.69 31.33 3.07
N SER A 263 -2.27 30.78 2.00
CA SER A 263 -3.02 29.51 2.09
C SER A 263 -2.13 28.34 2.50
N ILE A 264 -0.90 28.32 1.98
CA ILE A 264 0.09 27.29 2.33
C ILE A 264 0.54 27.46 3.79
N ALA A 265 0.89 28.68 4.21
CA ALA A 265 1.29 28.97 5.59
C ALA A 265 0.22 28.55 6.59
N ARG A 266 -1.06 28.88 6.33
CA ARG A 266 -2.19 28.49 7.17
C ARG A 266 -2.37 26.97 7.22
N LYS A 267 -2.26 26.29 6.07
CA LYS A 267 -2.39 24.82 5.97
C LYS A 267 -1.34 24.08 6.79
N TYR A 268 -0.13 24.60 6.89
CA TYR A 268 0.99 23.98 7.57
C TYR A 268 1.36 24.65 8.90
N ASN A 269 0.44 25.42 9.46
CA ASN A 269 0.58 26.10 10.76
C ASN A 269 1.90 26.88 10.91
N THR A 270 2.24 27.65 9.88
CA THR A 270 3.45 28.49 9.83
C THR A 270 3.08 29.92 9.38
N SER A 271 4.05 30.83 9.32
CA SER A 271 3.87 32.18 8.80
C SER A 271 4.33 32.30 7.35
N VAL A 272 3.77 33.28 6.62
CA VAL A 272 4.24 33.64 5.27
C VAL A 272 5.71 34.03 5.27
N ASP A 273 6.15 34.78 6.30
CA ASP A 273 7.54 35.23 6.44
C ASP A 273 8.49 34.05 6.64
N ASN A 274 8.07 33.06 7.43
CA ASN A 274 8.85 31.85 7.63
C ASN A 274 8.96 31.03 6.32
N LEU A 275 7.86 30.83 5.57
CA LEU A 275 7.91 30.18 4.26
C LEU A 275 8.81 30.93 3.29
N LYS A 276 8.74 32.24 3.24
CA LYS A 276 9.64 33.07 2.42
C LYS A 276 11.09 32.89 2.80
N SER A 277 11.38 32.95 4.09
CA SER A 277 12.74 32.85 4.63
C SER A 277 13.40 31.51 4.27
N ILE A 278 12.72 30.39 4.59
CA ILE A 278 13.32 29.05 4.37
C ILE A 278 13.40 28.66 2.86
N ASN A 279 12.66 29.36 1.99
CA ASN A 279 12.62 29.13 0.55
C ASN A 279 13.33 30.22 -0.28
N ASN A 280 13.92 31.24 0.35
CA ASN A 280 14.51 32.40 -0.33
C ASN A 280 13.55 33.10 -1.30
N ILE A 281 12.24 33.16 -0.96
CA ILE A 281 11.21 33.78 -1.79
C ILE A 281 11.12 35.27 -1.43
N THR A 282 11.37 36.14 -2.41
CA THR A 282 11.39 37.60 -2.25
C THR A 282 10.06 38.26 -2.65
N THR A 283 9.20 37.55 -3.41
CA THR A 283 7.89 38.04 -3.88
C THR A 283 6.77 37.17 -3.35
N ASP A 284 5.50 37.61 -3.46
CA ASP A 284 4.34 36.80 -3.09
C ASP A 284 3.86 35.84 -4.19
N SER A 285 4.46 35.96 -5.38
CA SER A 285 4.10 35.14 -6.53
C SER A 285 4.71 33.74 -6.42
N LEU A 286 3.87 32.74 -6.59
CA LEU A 286 4.25 31.34 -6.66
C LEU A 286 3.97 30.81 -8.07
N ALA A 287 4.87 30.00 -8.60
CA ALA A 287 4.62 29.25 -9.82
C ALA A 287 3.91 27.93 -9.50
N ILE A 288 2.91 27.54 -10.28
CA ILE A 288 2.30 26.22 -10.17
C ILE A 288 3.38 25.17 -10.44
N GLY A 289 3.48 24.16 -9.56
CA GLY A 289 4.56 23.16 -9.61
C GLY A 289 5.84 23.58 -8.89
N GLN A 290 5.91 24.79 -8.33
CA GLN A 290 7.04 25.22 -7.50
C GLN A 290 7.07 24.39 -6.22
N ILE A 291 8.26 23.94 -5.83
CA ILE A 291 8.47 23.23 -4.57
C ILE A 291 8.76 24.24 -3.47
N ILE A 292 7.98 24.18 -2.40
CA ILE A 292 8.13 25.02 -1.20
C ILE A 292 8.59 24.12 -0.06
N LYS A 293 9.73 24.41 0.52
CA LYS A 293 10.16 23.78 1.80
C LYS A 293 9.22 24.21 2.91
N LEU A 294 8.83 23.25 3.72
CA LEU A 294 8.00 23.47 4.90
C LEU A 294 8.88 23.49 6.15
N PRO A 295 8.51 24.24 7.20
CA PRO A 295 9.22 24.17 8.46
C PRO A 295 9.11 22.76 9.04
N SER A 296 10.21 22.18 9.50
CA SER A 296 10.19 20.92 10.24
C SER A 296 9.29 21.09 11.47
N THR A 297 8.32 20.20 11.65
CA THR A 297 7.53 20.14 12.89
C THR A 297 8.44 19.59 14.00
N SER A 298 9.26 20.47 14.56
CA SER A 298 9.86 20.17 15.87
C SER A 298 8.71 20.15 16.87
N SER A 299 8.40 18.99 17.41
CA SER A 299 7.58 18.82 18.60
C SER A 299 8.19 19.68 19.69
N THR A 300 7.56 20.81 19.99
CA THR A 300 7.76 21.44 21.30
C THR A 300 6.98 20.60 22.30
N ALA A 301 7.72 20.13 23.30
CA ALA A 301 7.36 19.31 24.43
C ALA A 301 6.04 19.69 25.13
#